data_e03d4396c3d1dc18dd8f476ae97e42a5
#
_entry.id   e03d4396c3d1dc18dd8f476ae97e42a5
#
_cell.length_a   1.000
_cell.length_b   1.000
_cell.length_c   1.000
_cell.angle_alpha   90.00
_cell.angle_beta   90.00
_cell.angle_gamma   90.00
#
_symmetry.space_group_name_H-M   'P 1'
#
loop_
_entity.id
_entity.type
_entity.pdbx_description
1 polymer ?
#
loop_
_entity_poly.entity_id
_entity_poly.type
_entity_poly.pdbx_seq_one_letter_code
_entity_poly.pdbx_strand_id
1 'polypeptide(L)'
;GPVQFENTFFHLHIGNDDFNPSLELQTEFTAFEWMKPSDMIQRWSQYEIRVAPPVVTLLMELDRTLKRFEGDMIQTAEDLQRRQPGRRSILFAHGVEVVPVKTATLPPADHTNAYLVGDPEGEFVLVDPACHMREGMEELAEAVDRHKGELVALLFTHSHGDHIGHMDLLREAFDVPIWGSEYTSQTVRCDRILSDGDRLQLGNQEWNVLVTPGH
;
A
#
# COMPACT_ATOMS: atom_id res chain seq x y z
N GLY A 1 19.53 -4.92 -1.58
CA GLY A 1 18.47 -4.75 -2.59
C GLY A 1 17.12 -5.05 -1.99
N PRO A 2 16.00 -4.63 -2.62
CA PRO A 2 14.68 -4.93 -2.11
C PRO A 2 14.49 -6.43 -1.98
N VAL A 3 13.89 -6.86 -0.88
CA VAL A 3 13.55 -8.27 -0.69
C VAL A 3 12.40 -8.57 -1.64
N GLN A 4 12.66 -9.41 -2.63
CA GLN A 4 11.63 -9.88 -3.55
C GLN A 4 11.11 -11.23 -3.06
N PHE A 5 9.80 -11.34 -2.86
CA PHE A 5 9.14 -12.59 -2.56
C PHE A 5 8.51 -13.15 -3.83
N GLU A 6 8.84 -14.38 -4.16
CA GLU A 6 8.16 -15.15 -5.18
C GLU A 6 7.23 -16.14 -4.49
N ASN A 7 5.93 -16.00 -4.70
CA ASN A 7 4.92 -16.86 -4.10
C ASN A 7 4.22 -17.65 -5.20
N THR A 8 4.09 -18.96 -4.99
CA THR A 8 3.31 -19.84 -5.87
C THR A 8 1.96 -20.13 -5.21
N PHE A 9 0.89 -19.84 -5.93
CA PHE A 9 -0.47 -20.13 -5.51
C PHE A 9 -1.06 -21.23 -6.39
N PHE A 10 -1.79 -22.15 -5.76
CA PHE A 10 -2.39 -23.28 -6.45
C PHE A 10 -3.91 -23.13 -6.44
N HIS A 11 -4.53 -23.39 -7.59
CA HIS A 11 -5.96 -23.58 -7.70
C HIS A 11 -6.28 -25.07 -7.61
N LEU A 12 -7.12 -25.46 -6.65
CA LEU A 12 -7.65 -26.80 -6.51
C LEU A 12 -9.16 -26.75 -6.67
N HIS A 13 -9.69 -27.43 -7.70
CA HIS A 13 -11.12 -27.62 -7.86
C HIS A 13 -11.58 -28.75 -6.92
N ILE A 14 -12.42 -28.39 -5.96
CA ILE A 14 -13.08 -29.35 -5.07
C ILE A 14 -14.48 -29.55 -5.63
N GLY A 15 -14.82 -30.80 -5.98
CA GLY A 15 -16.15 -31.14 -6.48
C GLY A 15 -17.25 -30.94 -5.44
N ASN A 16 -18.45 -31.47 -5.70
CA ASN A 16 -19.62 -31.33 -4.81
C ASN A 16 -19.52 -32.13 -3.50
N ASP A 17 -18.39 -32.76 -3.23
CA ASP A 17 -18.18 -33.49 -1.98
C ASP A 17 -17.87 -32.51 -0.86
N ASP A 18 -18.40 -32.80 0.34
CA ASP A 18 -18.16 -32.03 1.57
C ASP A 18 -16.69 -32.12 2.00
N PHE A 19 -15.81 -31.46 1.29
CA PHE A 19 -14.41 -31.37 1.67
C PHE A 19 -14.28 -30.46 2.88
N ASN A 20 -13.97 -31.07 4.01
CA ASN A 20 -13.73 -30.38 5.27
C ASN A 20 -12.30 -30.64 5.73
N PRO A 21 -11.36 -29.67 5.58
CA PRO A 21 -9.98 -29.88 5.99
C PRO A 21 -9.90 -30.12 7.50
N SER A 22 -9.07 -31.10 7.90
CA SER A 22 -8.80 -31.36 9.33
C SER A 22 -7.63 -30.53 9.81
N LEU A 23 -7.77 -29.90 11.00
CA LEU A 23 -6.70 -29.19 11.70
C LEU A 23 -5.93 -30.07 12.70
N GLU A 24 -6.26 -31.36 12.83
CA GLU A 24 -5.72 -32.25 13.87
C GLU A 24 -4.18 -32.35 13.87
N LEU A 25 -3.54 -32.16 12.72
CA LEU A 25 -2.08 -32.21 12.57
C LEU A 25 -1.42 -30.84 12.46
N GLN A 26 -2.19 -29.75 12.62
CA GLN A 26 -1.68 -28.41 12.49
C GLN A 26 -1.34 -27.80 13.85
N THR A 27 -0.15 -27.21 13.95
CA THR A 27 0.30 -26.48 15.15
C THR A 27 0.28 -24.96 14.94
N GLU A 28 0.18 -24.53 13.68
CA GLU A 28 0.25 -23.12 13.30
C GLU A 28 -1.14 -22.46 13.24
N PHE A 29 -2.18 -23.23 12.86
CA PHE A 29 -3.54 -22.72 12.73
C PHE A 29 -4.43 -23.19 13.88
N THR A 30 -5.25 -22.29 14.39
CA THR A 30 -6.22 -22.58 15.45
C THR A 30 -7.65 -22.73 14.92
N ALA A 31 -7.91 -22.21 13.73
CA ALA A 31 -9.20 -22.28 13.04
C ALA A 31 -9.02 -22.12 11.53
N PHE A 32 -10.03 -22.53 10.78
CA PHE A 32 -10.16 -22.19 9.37
C PHE A 32 -11.62 -21.83 9.05
N GLU A 33 -11.81 -21.08 7.99
CA GLU A 33 -13.12 -20.68 7.51
C GLU A 33 -13.11 -20.64 5.97
N TRP A 34 -14.18 -21.12 5.34
CA TRP A 34 -14.41 -20.95 3.92
C TRP A 34 -14.99 -19.56 3.66
N MET A 35 -14.35 -18.80 2.78
CA MET A 35 -14.73 -17.41 2.53
C MET A 35 -14.55 -17.05 1.07
N LYS A 36 -15.45 -16.21 0.54
CA LYS A 36 -15.26 -15.62 -0.79
C LYS A 36 -14.14 -14.57 -0.73
N PRO A 37 -13.39 -14.37 -1.83
CA PRO A 37 -12.36 -13.32 -1.89
C PRO A 37 -12.91 -11.94 -1.51
N SER A 38 -14.09 -11.57 -2.01
CA SER A 38 -14.77 -10.31 -1.69
C SER A 38 -15.00 -10.10 -0.19
N ASP A 39 -15.46 -11.16 0.50
CA ASP A 39 -15.80 -11.09 1.92
C ASP A 39 -14.52 -10.94 2.77
N MET A 40 -13.45 -11.62 2.36
CA MET A 40 -12.14 -11.52 3.00
C MET A 40 -11.55 -10.11 2.82
N ILE A 41 -11.63 -9.54 1.61
CA ILE A 41 -11.22 -8.16 1.34
C ILE A 41 -12.03 -7.18 2.18
N GLN A 42 -13.34 -7.37 2.29
CA GLN A 42 -14.21 -6.52 3.10
C GLN A 42 -13.80 -6.56 4.58
N ARG A 43 -13.63 -7.73 5.17
CA ARG A 43 -13.20 -7.87 6.57
C ARG A 43 -11.80 -7.28 6.81
N TRP A 44 -10.89 -7.44 5.85
CA TRP A 44 -9.59 -6.81 5.90
C TRP A 44 -9.71 -5.28 5.86
N SER A 45 -10.54 -4.72 4.99
CA SER A 45 -10.75 -3.27 4.90
C SER A 45 -11.42 -2.66 6.15
N GLN A 46 -12.16 -3.49 6.90
CA GLN A 46 -12.78 -3.11 8.18
C GLN A 46 -11.87 -3.37 9.39
N TYR A 47 -10.62 -3.79 9.16
CA TYR A 47 -9.64 -4.14 10.19
C TYR A 47 -10.05 -5.31 11.10
N GLU A 48 -11.04 -6.13 10.70
CA GLU A 48 -11.49 -7.30 11.46
C GLU A 48 -10.49 -8.45 11.38
N ILE A 49 -9.76 -8.56 10.29
CA ILE A 49 -8.73 -9.58 10.08
C ILE A 49 -7.43 -8.97 9.56
N ARG A 50 -6.32 -9.64 9.85
CA ARG A 50 -5.02 -9.31 9.28
C ARG A 50 -4.67 -10.34 8.21
N VAL A 51 -4.25 -9.85 7.06
CA VAL A 51 -3.87 -10.67 5.90
C VAL A 51 -2.49 -10.24 5.44
N ALA A 52 -1.63 -11.19 5.12
CA ALA A 52 -0.29 -10.87 4.62
C ALA A 52 -0.39 -10.10 3.28
N PRO A 53 0.41 -9.05 3.07
CA PRO A 53 0.32 -8.18 1.90
C PRO A 53 0.30 -8.91 0.54
N PRO A 54 1.13 -9.94 0.28
CA PRO A 54 1.05 -10.68 -0.98
C PRO A 54 -0.30 -11.38 -1.19
N VAL A 55 -0.91 -11.86 -0.10
CA VAL A 55 -2.22 -12.51 -0.15
C VAL A 55 -3.33 -11.51 -0.42
N VAL A 56 -3.27 -10.31 0.18
CA VAL A 56 -4.22 -9.22 -0.12
C VAL A 56 -4.18 -8.87 -1.60
N THR A 57 -2.99 -8.70 -2.15
CA THR A 57 -2.80 -8.40 -3.58
C THR A 57 -3.42 -9.48 -4.46
N LEU A 58 -3.18 -10.76 -4.15
CA LEU A 58 -3.78 -11.87 -4.88
C LEU A 58 -5.30 -11.89 -4.76
N LEU A 59 -5.85 -11.67 -3.56
CA LEU A 59 -7.29 -11.67 -3.34
C LEU A 59 -7.99 -10.57 -4.14
N MET A 60 -7.40 -9.37 -4.20
CA MET A 60 -7.93 -8.27 -5.01
C MET A 60 -7.93 -8.61 -6.50
N GLU A 61 -6.82 -9.19 -7.00
CA GLU A 61 -6.74 -9.63 -8.40
C GLU A 61 -7.72 -10.76 -8.69
N LEU A 62 -7.87 -11.72 -7.77
CA LEU A 62 -8.81 -12.83 -7.88
C LEU A 62 -10.25 -12.33 -7.92
N ASP A 63 -10.66 -11.46 -6.99
CA ASP A 63 -12.01 -10.90 -6.94
C ASP A 63 -12.35 -10.11 -8.21
N ARG A 64 -11.42 -9.26 -8.64
CA ARG A 64 -11.58 -8.48 -9.88
C ARG A 64 -11.74 -9.37 -11.11
N THR A 65 -10.94 -10.43 -11.20
CA THR A 65 -10.94 -11.33 -12.35
C THR A 65 -12.16 -12.24 -12.36
N LEU A 66 -12.58 -12.72 -11.16
CA LEU A 66 -13.84 -13.47 -11.02
C LEU A 66 -15.05 -12.66 -11.47
N LYS A 67 -15.12 -11.39 -11.10
CA LYS A 67 -16.20 -10.49 -11.55
C LYS A 67 -16.16 -10.30 -13.07
N ARG A 68 -14.98 -10.18 -13.66
CA ARG A 68 -14.81 -10.03 -15.11
C ARG A 68 -15.26 -11.28 -15.89
N PHE A 69 -15.04 -12.46 -15.35
CA PHE A 69 -15.43 -13.74 -15.96
C PHE A 69 -16.72 -14.33 -15.35
N GLU A 70 -17.55 -13.50 -14.74
CA GLU A 70 -18.87 -13.88 -14.19
C GLU A 70 -18.84 -15.09 -13.25
N GLY A 71 -17.73 -15.26 -12.51
CA GLY A 71 -17.52 -16.36 -11.57
C GLY A 71 -16.86 -17.61 -12.15
N ASP A 72 -16.48 -17.61 -13.42
CA ASP A 72 -15.75 -18.74 -14.02
C ASP A 72 -14.34 -18.84 -13.46
N MET A 73 -14.14 -19.80 -12.56
CA MET A 73 -12.84 -20.04 -11.89
C MET A 73 -11.76 -20.56 -12.83
N ILE A 74 -12.12 -21.31 -13.88
CA ILE A 74 -11.13 -21.85 -14.83
C ILE A 74 -10.54 -20.72 -15.65
N GLN A 75 -11.39 -19.90 -16.27
CA GLN A 75 -10.92 -18.73 -17.01
C GLN A 75 -10.17 -17.73 -16.12
N THR A 76 -10.62 -17.58 -14.87
CA THR A 76 -9.95 -16.73 -13.88
C THR A 76 -8.53 -17.23 -13.58
N ALA A 77 -8.37 -18.52 -13.30
CA ALA A 77 -7.06 -19.11 -13.01
C ALA A 77 -6.11 -19.00 -14.21
N GLU A 78 -6.60 -19.30 -15.43
CA GLU A 78 -5.81 -19.18 -16.66
C GLU A 78 -5.36 -17.73 -16.93
N ASP A 79 -6.25 -16.74 -16.70
CA ASP A 79 -5.91 -15.31 -16.87
C ASP A 79 -4.88 -14.86 -15.84
N LEU A 80 -5.04 -15.23 -14.57
CA LEU A 80 -4.08 -14.92 -13.51
C LEU A 80 -2.71 -15.55 -13.76
N GLN A 81 -2.69 -16.84 -14.19
CA GLN A 81 -1.45 -17.51 -14.53
C GLN A 81 -0.72 -16.83 -15.68
N ARG A 82 -1.44 -16.40 -16.71
CA ARG A 82 -0.85 -15.72 -17.88
C ARG A 82 -0.31 -14.34 -17.54
N ARG A 83 -1.04 -13.58 -16.73
CA ARG A 83 -0.67 -12.19 -16.36
C ARG A 83 0.40 -12.13 -15.28
N GLN A 84 0.46 -13.15 -14.42
CA GLN A 84 1.34 -13.17 -13.24
C GLN A 84 1.28 -11.86 -12.47
N PRO A 85 0.09 -11.49 -11.93
CA PRO A 85 -0.08 -10.20 -11.31
C PRO A 85 0.87 -10.01 -10.14
N GLY A 86 1.49 -8.86 -10.12
CA GLY A 86 2.39 -8.45 -9.05
C GLY A 86 2.41 -6.93 -8.96
N ARG A 87 2.96 -6.43 -7.90
CA ARG A 87 3.24 -5.00 -7.75
C ARG A 87 4.51 -4.80 -6.94
N ARG A 88 5.18 -3.69 -7.19
CA ARG A 88 6.36 -3.28 -6.39
C ARG A 88 5.94 -2.72 -5.05
N SER A 89 4.81 -2.04 -5.00
CA SER A 89 4.25 -1.50 -3.76
C SER A 89 3.60 -2.59 -2.91
N ILE A 90 3.53 -2.35 -1.62
CA ILE A 90 3.04 -3.29 -0.61
C ILE A 90 1.78 -2.73 0.02
N LEU A 91 0.65 -3.40 -0.13
CA LEU A 91 -0.58 -3.09 0.60
C LEU A 91 -0.42 -3.54 2.05
N PHE A 92 0.11 -2.66 2.90
CA PHE A 92 0.43 -2.98 4.28
C PHE A 92 -0.83 -3.11 5.16
N ALA A 93 -1.74 -2.17 4.99
CA ALA A 93 -3.06 -2.17 5.62
C ALA A 93 -4.05 -1.45 4.69
N HIS A 94 -5.34 -1.52 5.00
CA HIS A 94 -6.32 -0.72 4.29
C HIS A 94 -6.03 0.77 4.52
N GLY A 95 -5.84 1.52 3.44
CA GLY A 95 -5.42 2.92 3.50
C GLY A 95 -3.93 3.15 3.74
N VAL A 96 -3.08 2.10 3.74
CA VAL A 96 -1.61 2.24 3.82
C VAL A 96 -0.95 1.37 2.75
N GLU A 97 -0.38 2.01 1.75
CA GLU A 97 0.43 1.36 0.72
C GLU A 97 1.88 1.85 0.82
N VAL A 98 2.83 0.94 0.89
CA VAL A 98 4.27 1.23 0.94
C VAL A 98 4.84 1.15 -0.47
N VAL A 99 5.51 2.19 -0.90
CA VAL A 99 6.21 2.26 -2.19
C VAL A 99 7.71 2.37 -1.93
N PRO A 100 8.49 1.30 -2.16
CA PRO A 100 9.94 1.41 -2.10
C PRO A 100 10.46 2.27 -3.25
N VAL A 101 11.03 3.42 -2.93
CA VAL A 101 11.58 4.38 -3.90
C VAL A 101 13.09 4.33 -3.88
N LYS A 102 13.70 4.14 -5.04
CA LYS A 102 15.15 4.18 -5.16
C LYS A 102 15.69 5.56 -4.83
N THR A 103 16.58 5.65 -3.84
CA THR A 103 17.11 6.90 -3.34
C THR A 103 18.54 6.75 -2.81
N ALA A 104 19.25 7.86 -2.68
CA ALA A 104 20.57 7.90 -2.06
C ALA A 104 20.42 7.93 -0.53
N THR A 105 20.26 6.76 0.06
CA THR A 105 20.22 6.56 1.52
C THR A 105 21.48 5.84 2.02
N LEU A 106 21.58 5.57 3.32
CA LEU A 106 22.76 4.96 3.93
C LEU A 106 22.90 3.48 3.53
N PRO A 107 24.06 3.08 2.98
CA PRO A 107 24.35 1.68 2.66
C PRO A 107 24.17 0.76 3.89
N PRO A 108 23.67 -0.48 3.72
CA PRO A 108 23.44 -1.18 2.45
C PRO A 108 22.09 -0.89 1.78
N ALA A 109 21.26 -0.01 2.34
CA ALA A 109 20.00 0.38 1.74
C ALA A 109 20.22 1.23 0.48
N ASP A 110 19.37 1.07 -0.51
CA ASP A 110 19.35 1.83 -1.76
C ASP A 110 17.92 2.31 -2.10
N HIS A 111 16.98 2.08 -1.17
CA HIS A 111 15.61 2.53 -1.26
C HIS A 111 15.15 3.12 0.08
N THR A 112 14.27 4.10 0.00
CA THR A 112 13.49 4.61 1.12
C THR A 112 12.02 4.26 0.87
N ASN A 113 11.28 4.01 1.93
CA ASN A 113 9.86 3.72 1.83
C ASN A 113 9.06 5.04 1.80
N ALA A 114 8.41 5.31 0.68
CA ALA A 114 7.31 6.26 0.63
C ALA A 114 6.00 5.56 0.98
N TYR A 115 5.01 6.32 1.45
CA TYR A 115 3.71 5.75 1.83
C TYR A 115 2.58 6.54 1.20
N LEU A 116 1.58 5.83 0.64
CA LEU A 116 0.27 6.40 0.35
C LEU A 116 -0.62 6.10 1.56
N VAL A 117 -1.13 7.15 2.20
CA VAL A 117 -1.90 7.05 3.45
C VAL A 117 -3.21 7.79 3.30
N GLY A 118 -4.33 7.13 3.58
CA GLY A 118 -5.67 7.69 3.49
C GLY A 118 -6.66 6.73 2.82
N ASP A 119 -7.75 7.28 2.31
CA ASP A 119 -8.78 6.51 1.63
C ASP A 119 -8.39 6.23 0.17
N PRO A 120 -8.20 4.97 -0.24
CA PRO A 120 -7.83 4.65 -1.62
C PRO A 120 -8.87 5.05 -2.69
N GLU A 121 -10.12 5.28 -2.29
CA GLU A 121 -11.21 5.73 -3.16
C GLU A 121 -11.65 7.18 -2.88
N GLY A 122 -11.07 7.82 -1.86
CA GLY A 122 -11.29 9.19 -1.45
C GLY A 122 -10.00 10.01 -1.46
N GLU A 123 -9.74 10.73 -0.39
CA GLU A 123 -8.53 11.54 -0.25
C GLU A 123 -7.39 10.75 0.39
N PHE A 124 -6.18 10.98 -0.09
CA PHE A 124 -4.96 10.41 0.49
C PHE A 124 -3.77 11.36 0.39
N VAL A 125 -2.74 11.11 1.17
CA VAL A 125 -1.46 11.84 1.15
C VAL A 125 -0.32 10.94 0.72
N LEU A 126 0.70 11.50 0.09
CA LEU A 126 1.96 10.84 -0.20
C LEU A 126 3.00 11.27 0.85
N VAL A 127 3.41 10.32 1.69
CA VAL A 127 4.32 10.54 2.81
C VAL A 127 5.74 10.16 2.41
N ASP A 128 6.70 11.04 2.71
CA ASP A 128 8.14 10.88 2.46
C ASP A 128 8.44 10.35 1.04
N PRO A 129 8.09 11.08 -0.02
CA PRO A 129 8.23 10.63 -1.40
C PRO A 129 9.67 10.28 -1.81
N ALA A 130 10.68 10.81 -1.13
CA ALA A 130 12.10 10.40 -1.20
C ALA A 130 12.74 10.37 -2.60
N CYS A 131 12.10 10.93 -3.62
CA CYS A 131 12.51 10.81 -5.00
C CYS A 131 13.73 11.69 -5.32
N HIS A 132 14.81 11.09 -5.82
CA HIS A 132 16.00 11.78 -6.32
C HIS A 132 16.21 11.60 -7.82
N MET A 133 15.53 10.66 -8.45
CA MET A 133 15.74 10.24 -9.82
C MET A 133 14.41 10.03 -10.54
N ARG A 134 14.46 10.10 -11.88
CA ARG A 134 13.27 9.92 -12.74
C ARG A 134 12.58 8.57 -12.51
N GLU A 135 13.35 7.49 -12.35
CA GLU A 135 12.79 6.16 -12.12
C GLU A 135 11.95 6.10 -10.85
N GLY A 136 12.41 6.71 -9.76
CA GLY A 136 11.65 6.80 -8.51
C GLY A 136 10.39 7.64 -8.67
N MET A 137 10.43 8.69 -9.50
CA MET A 137 9.25 9.50 -9.81
C MET A 137 8.20 8.71 -10.59
N GLU A 138 8.62 7.90 -11.57
CA GLU A 138 7.74 7.03 -12.33
C GLU A 138 7.06 6.00 -11.42
N GLU A 139 7.81 5.40 -10.48
CA GLU A 139 7.28 4.46 -9.49
C GLU A 139 6.24 5.11 -8.57
N LEU A 140 6.48 6.34 -8.12
CA LEU A 140 5.53 7.10 -7.30
C LEU A 140 4.27 7.49 -8.09
N ALA A 141 4.45 8.00 -9.31
CA ALA A 141 3.33 8.38 -10.17
C ALA A 141 2.43 7.17 -10.49
N GLU A 142 3.02 6.03 -10.85
CA GLU A 142 2.28 4.79 -11.06
C GLU A 142 1.52 4.34 -9.79
N ALA A 143 2.11 4.55 -8.61
CA ALA A 143 1.45 4.21 -7.35
C ALA A 143 0.26 5.13 -7.09
N VAL A 144 0.41 6.44 -7.29
CA VAL A 144 -0.66 7.43 -7.17
C VAL A 144 -1.79 7.15 -8.18
N ASP A 145 -1.45 6.90 -9.45
CA ASP A 145 -2.44 6.65 -10.52
C ASP A 145 -3.27 5.36 -10.30
N ARG A 146 -2.76 4.42 -9.51
CA ARG A 146 -3.53 3.21 -9.16
C ARG A 146 -4.66 3.48 -8.16
N HIS A 147 -4.56 4.55 -7.39
CA HIS A 147 -5.63 4.96 -6.49
C HIS A 147 -6.75 5.64 -7.30
N LYS A 148 -7.99 5.38 -6.94
CA LYS A 148 -9.15 6.07 -7.55
C LYS A 148 -9.44 7.41 -6.87
N GLY A 149 -8.83 7.63 -5.72
CA GLY A 149 -8.98 8.83 -4.91
C GLY A 149 -8.10 9.98 -5.38
N GLU A 150 -8.07 11.04 -4.60
CA GLU A 150 -7.37 12.28 -4.86
C GLU A 150 -6.15 12.41 -3.95
N LEU A 151 -4.97 12.65 -4.52
CA LEU A 151 -3.79 13.07 -3.76
C LEU A 151 -3.98 14.51 -3.29
N VAL A 152 -4.10 14.73 -1.98
CA VAL A 152 -4.37 16.06 -1.42
C VAL A 152 -3.15 16.77 -0.86
N ALA A 153 -2.05 16.05 -0.58
CA ALA A 153 -0.79 16.66 -0.13
C ALA A 153 0.41 15.73 -0.27
N LEU A 154 1.60 16.34 -0.32
CA LEU A 154 2.86 15.68 0.06
C LEU A 154 3.10 15.94 1.55
N LEU A 155 3.31 14.89 2.34
CA LEU A 155 3.57 14.99 3.77
C LEU A 155 5.01 14.54 4.06
N PHE A 156 5.76 15.35 4.80
CA PHE A 156 7.11 15.00 5.21
C PHE A 156 7.17 14.76 6.71
N THR A 157 7.63 13.57 7.10
CA THR A 157 7.79 13.21 8.52
C THR A 157 8.95 14.00 9.13
N HIS A 158 10.04 14.19 8.39
CA HIS A 158 11.22 14.93 8.80
C HIS A 158 12.01 15.44 7.59
N SER A 159 13.14 16.12 7.81
CA SER A 159 13.87 16.86 6.79
C SER A 159 15.15 16.22 6.28
N HIS A 160 15.39 14.93 6.49
CA HIS A 160 16.52 14.24 5.90
C HIS A 160 16.39 14.11 4.38
N GLY A 161 17.52 14.22 3.66
CA GLY A 161 17.53 14.25 2.21
C GLY A 161 16.92 13.00 1.56
N ASP A 162 17.13 11.85 2.15
CA ASP A 162 16.59 10.56 1.67
C ASP A 162 15.07 10.38 1.96
N HIS A 163 14.41 11.34 2.60
CA HIS A 163 12.97 11.43 2.77
C HIS A 163 12.36 12.59 1.97
N ILE A 164 13.04 13.74 1.93
CA ILE A 164 12.55 14.90 1.17
C ILE A 164 12.67 14.66 -0.34
N GLY A 165 13.78 14.08 -0.79
CA GLY A 165 14.06 13.92 -2.19
C GLY A 165 14.35 15.25 -2.91
N HIS A 166 14.06 15.29 -4.20
CA HIS A 166 14.26 16.47 -5.04
C HIS A 166 12.96 17.26 -5.17
N MET A 167 12.80 18.30 -4.36
CA MET A 167 11.57 19.08 -4.22
C MET A 167 11.02 19.67 -5.52
N ASP A 168 11.90 20.10 -6.44
CA ASP A 168 11.44 20.69 -7.70
C ASP A 168 10.80 19.62 -8.60
N LEU A 169 11.34 18.39 -8.63
CA LEU A 169 10.74 17.28 -9.36
C LEU A 169 9.39 16.88 -8.76
N LEU A 170 9.29 16.86 -7.43
CA LEU A 170 8.05 16.53 -6.73
C LEU A 170 6.96 17.57 -6.99
N ARG A 171 7.31 18.86 -6.97
CA ARG A 171 6.35 19.94 -7.28
C ARG A 171 5.93 19.96 -8.74
N GLU A 172 6.82 19.59 -9.67
CA GLU A 172 6.50 19.48 -11.08
C GLU A 172 5.53 18.30 -11.34
N ALA A 173 5.74 17.18 -10.64
CA ALA A 173 4.93 15.98 -10.82
C ALA A 173 3.59 16.02 -10.08
N PHE A 174 3.58 16.62 -8.88
CA PHE A 174 2.41 16.66 -8.00
C PHE A 174 2.13 18.10 -7.60
N ASP A 175 1.13 18.73 -8.23
CA ASP A 175 0.69 20.09 -7.94
C ASP A 175 -0.25 20.11 -6.73
N VAL A 176 0.29 19.75 -5.55
CA VAL A 176 -0.46 19.67 -4.29
C VAL A 176 0.31 20.35 -3.15
N PRO A 177 -0.37 20.80 -2.09
CA PRO A 177 0.26 21.43 -0.94
C PRO A 177 1.22 20.49 -0.21
N ILE A 178 2.20 21.09 0.48
CA ILE A 178 3.19 20.41 1.29
C ILE A 178 2.83 20.53 2.76
N TRP A 179 2.75 19.41 3.46
CA TRP A 179 2.49 19.33 4.88
C TRP A 179 3.70 18.79 5.63
N GLY A 180 3.95 19.29 6.82
CA GLY A 180 5.05 18.83 7.67
C GLY A 180 4.98 19.41 9.07
N SER A 181 5.87 18.96 9.94
CA SER A 181 5.99 19.51 11.29
C SER A 181 6.67 20.89 11.28
N GLU A 182 6.63 21.58 12.42
CA GLU A 182 7.38 22.82 12.62
C GLU A 182 8.89 22.61 12.39
N TYR A 183 9.44 21.46 12.80
CA TYR A 183 10.86 21.11 12.54
C TYR A 183 11.14 20.93 11.05
N THR A 184 10.26 20.23 10.34
CA THR A 184 10.37 20.04 8.89
C THR A 184 10.33 21.37 8.16
N SER A 185 9.50 22.31 8.61
CA SER A 185 9.31 23.63 8.00
C SER A 185 10.55 24.53 8.04
N GLN A 186 11.52 24.22 8.88
CA GLN A 186 12.80 24.92 8.92
C GLN A 186 13.67 24.64 7.66
N THR A 187 13.43 23.53 7.00
CA THR A 187 14.20 23.13 5.80
C THR A 187 13.33 23.10 4.55
N VAL A 188 12.09 22.64 4.67
CA VAL A 188 11.13 22.52 3.57
C VAL A 188 10.00 23.51 3.79
N ARG A 189 9.73 24.39 2.81
CA ARG A 189 8.59 25.29 2.89
C ARG A 189 7.28 24.46 2.89
N CYS A 190 6.62 24.42 4.05
CA CYS A 190 5.33 23.75 4.24
C CYS A 190 4.18 24.75 4.07
N ASP A 191 3.12 24.33 3.40
CA ASP A 191 1.86 25.09 3.26
C ASP A 191 0.94 24.86 4.46
N ARG A 192 1.11 23.72 5.14
CA ARG A 192 0.41 23.39 6.40
C ARG A 192 1.39 22.81 7.41
N ILE A 193 1.36 23.35 8.62
CA ILE A 193 2.12 22.82 9.75
C ILE A 193 1.21 21.87 10.54
N LEU A 194 1.73 20.67 10.81
CA LEU A 194 1.06 19.63 11.60
C LEU A 194 1.66 19.59 13.00
N SER A 195 0.79 19.52 13.99
CA SER A 195 1.13 19.47 15.41
C SER A 195 0.69 18.15 16.04
N ASP A 196 1.26 17.84 17.21
CA ASP A 196 0.85 16.67 17.99
C ASP A 196 -0.63 16.71 18.35
N GLY A 197 -1.34 15.60 18.09
CA GLY A 197 -2.77 15.49 18.31
C GLY A 197 -3.66 16.05 17.20
N ASP A 198 -3.09 16.62 16.12
CA ASP A 198 -3.87 17.02 14.96
C ASP A 198 -4.59 15.81 14.35
N ARG A 199 -5.79 16.06 13.82
CA ARG A 199 -6.57 15.06 13.09
C ARG A 199 -6.63 15.40 11.61
N LEU A 200 -6.35 14.41 10.80
CA LEU A 200 -6.44 14.49 9.36
C LEU A 200 -7.62 13.64 8.91
N GLN A 201 -8.63 14.28 8.32
CA GLN A 201 -9.67 13.57 7.62
C GLN A 201 -9.21 13.35 6.19
N LEU A 202 -9.05 12.10 5.78
CA LEU A 202 -8.65 11.69 4.43
C LEU A 202 -9.72 10.77 3.88
N GLY A 203 -10.63 11.33 3.09
CA GLY A 203 -11.82 10.63 2.63
C GLY A 203 -12.68 10.18 3.82
N ASN A 204 -12.94 8.88 3.91
CA ASN A 204 -13.74 8.29 5.01
C ASN A 204 -12.89 7.84 6.22
N GLN A 205 -11.59 8.14 6.23
CA GLN A 205 -10.65 7.74 7.27
C GLN A 205 -10.18 8.94 8.10
N GLU A 206 -10.14 8.77 9.42
CA GLU A 206 -9.54 9.73 10.35
C GLU A 206 -8.16 9.25 10.80
N TRP A 207 -7.16 10.11 10.70
CA TRP A 207 -5.77 9.86 11.07
C TRP A 207 -5.32 10.84 12.14
N ASN A 208 -4.59 10.35 13.15
CA ASN A 208 -4.03 11.19 14.20
C ASN A 208 -2.54 11.43 13.93
N VAL A 209 -2.12 12.69 14.07
CA VAL A 209 -0.71 13.07 14.02
C VAL A 209 -0.08 12.87 15.40
N LEU A 210 1.01 12.12 15.44
CA LEU A 210 1.83 11.94 16.64
C LEU A 210 3.23 12.50 16.36
N VAL A 211 3.66 13.47 17.14
CA VAL A 211 5.02 14.00 17.06
C VAL A 211 5.93 13.13 17.92
N THR A 212 6.85 12.43 17.28
CA THR A 212 7.79 11.48 17.92
C THR A 212 9.22 11.98 17.75
N PRO A 213 9.67 12.99 18.50
CA PRO A 213 11.04 13.51 18.41
C PRO A 213 12.05 12.47 18.92
N GLY A 214 13.24 12.44 18.36
CA GLY A 214 14.30 11.53 18.79
C GLY A 214 15.20 11.02 17.68
N HIS A 215 15.14 11.70 16.53
CA HIS A 215 15.94 11.31 15.36
C HIS A 215 16.67 12.52 14.79
#